data_c7db74988953c844962f04263d790e20
#
_entry.id   c7db74988953c844962f04263d790e20
#
_cell.length_a   1.000
_cell.length_b   1.000
_cell.length_c   1.000
_cell.angle_alpha   90.00
_cell.angle_beta   90.00
_cell.angle_gamma   90.00
#
_symmetry.space_group_name_H-M   'P 1'
#
loop_
_entity.id
_entity.type
_entity.pdbx_description
1 polymer ?
#
loop_
_entity_poly.entity_id
_entity_poly.type
_entity_poly.pdbx_seq_one_letter_code
_entity_poly.pdbx_strand_id
1 'polypeptide(L)'
;FKKHKELRPHANAVRNAVIKYLESQFGNNCSAKLTDIESISATHMAFLDDDKKAPLVRELMQYLNSEEVRVPSEFVINKTSLDKLRNVIFKADQYSFNFDKDLLGITTDATIFYDAEHGNLTFNRLPIEAQKKIKDALKEMNLLN
;
A
#
# COMPACT_ATOMS: atom_id res chain seq x y z
N PHE A 1 14.34 4.97 0.62
CA PHE A 1 13.76 6.10 1.34
C PHE A 1 13.86 5.96 2.86
N LYS A 2 13.47 4.85 3.46
CA LYS A 2 13.49 4.67 4.93
C LYS A 2 14.89 4.71 5.55
N LYS A 3 15.93 4.36 4.80
CA LYS A 3 17.33 4.37 5.24
C LYS A 3 17.84 5.78 5.52
N HIS A 4 17.43 6.76 4.72
CA HIS A 4 17.86 8.15 4.82
C HIS A 4 16.84 8.98 5.60
N LYS A 5 17.31 9.65 6.65
CA LYS A 5 16.46 10.45 7.57
C LYS A 5 15.64 11.51 6.83
N GLU A 6 16.23 12.18 5.85
CA GLU A 6 15.58 13.23 5.04
C GLU A 6 14.48 12.70 4.14
N LEU A 7 14.58 11.44 3.70
CA LEU A 7 13.61 10.81 2.80
C LEU A 7 12.49 10.04 3.52
N ARG A 8 12.64 9.76 4.81
CA ARG A 8 11.65 8.99 5.58
C ARG A 8 10.23 9.56 5.52
N PRO A 9 10.01 10.88 5.65
CA PRO A 9 8.67 11.46 5.55
C PRO A 9 8.00 11.22 4.19
N HIS A 10 8.80 11.04 3.15
CA HIS A 10 8.32 10.84 1.77
C HIS A 10 8.15 9.36 1.38
N ALA A 11 8.56 8.43 2.24
CA ALA A 11 8.57 7.00 1.92
C ALA A 11 7.19 6.45 1.55
N ASN A 12 6.13 6.86 2.25
CA ASN A 12 4.78 6.42 1.95
C ASN A 12 4.25 7.05 0.66
N ALA A 13 4.55 8.32 0.40
CA ALA A 13 4.16 9.00 -0.83
C ALA A 13 4.78 8.33 -2.06
N VAL A 14 6.07 8.01 -2.01
CA VAL A 14 6.77 7.27 -3.08
C VAL A 14 6.18 5.88 -3.26
N ARG A 15 5.97 5.16 -2.17
CA ARG A 15 5.36 3.83 -2.22
C ARG A 15 4.00 3.87 -2.92
N ASN A 16 3.14 4.81 -2.54
CA ASN A 16 1.81 4.95 -3.12
C ASN A 16 1.88 5.38 -4.59
N ALA A 17 2.81 6.25 -4.97
CA ALA A 17 3.02 6.63 -6.36
C ALA A 17 3.49 5.46 -7.23
N VAL A 18 4.39 4.62 -6.72
CA VAL A 18 4.83 3.40 -7.41
C VAL A 18 3.67 2.41 -7.56
N ILE A 19 2.87 2.19 -6.52
CA ILE A 19 1.70 1.31 -6.59
C ILE A 19 0.69 1.81 -7.64
N LYS A 20 0.38 3.11 -7.66
CA LYS A 20 -0.49 3.70 -8.69
C LYS A 20 0.04 3.52 -10.10
N TYR A 21 1.35 3.68 -10.28
CA TYR A 21 2.01 3.41 -11.56
C TYR A 21 1.83 1.95 -11.98
N LEU A 22 2.09 1.00 -11.09
CA LEU A 22 1.92 -0.43 -11.34
C LEU A 22 0.47 -0.79 -11.66
N GLU A 23 -0.49 -0.21 -10.96
CA GLU A 23 -1.92 -0.39 -11.23
C GLU A 23 -2.31 0.13 -12.62
N SER A 24 -1.81 1.30 -13.00
CA SER A 24 -2.05 1.88 -14.32
C SER A 24 -1.46 1.02 -15.43
N GLN A 25 -0.23 0.55 -15.28
CA GLN A 25 0.42 -0.34 -16.26
C GLN A 25 -0.33 -1.67 -16.37
N PHE A 26 -0.72 -2.26 -15.25
CA PHE A 26 -1.52 -3.49 -15.23
C PHE A 26 -2.88 -3.31 -15.93
N GLY A 27 -3.59 -2.22 -15.65
CA GLY A 27 -4.87 -1.89 -16.27
C GLY A 27 -4.77 -1.68 -17.78
N ASN A 28 -3.63 -1.22 -18.28
CA ASN A 28 -3.34 -1.02 -19.70
C ASN A 28 -2.68 -2.25 -20.36
N ASN A 29 -2.55 -3.37 -19.66
CA ASN A 29 -1.83 -4.57 -20.11
C ASN A 29 -0.36 -4.28 -20.52
N CYS A 30 0.28 -3.34 -19.83
CA CYS A 30 1.67 -2.97 -20.05
C CYS A 30 2.57 -3.52 -18.96
N SER A 31 3.81 -3.83 -19.30
CA SER A 31 4.85 -4.14 -18.30
C SER A 31 5.30 -2.88 -17.57
N ALA A 32 5.86 -3.07 -16.38
CA ALA A 32 6.50 -2.01 -15.63
C ALA A 32 7.95 -1.85 -16.04
N LYS A 33 8.44 -0.61 -16.06
CA LYS A 33 9.82 -0.27 -16.38
C LYS A 33 10.53 0.30 -15.15
N LEU A 34 11.73 -0.16 -14.90
CA LEU A 34 12.56 0.30 -13.80
C LEU A 34 12.89 1.80 -13.92
N THR A 35 13.06 2.29 -15.14
CA THR A 35 13.30 3.72 -15.45
C THR A 35 12.12 4.62 -15.03
N ASP A 36 10.90 4.12 -15.11
CA ASP A 36 9.71 4.87 -14.65
C ASP A 36 9.68 4.95 -13.12
N ILE A 37 10.05 3.86 -12.43
CA ILE A 37 10.19 3.83 -10.96
C ILE A 37 11.30 4.78 -10.52
N GLU A 38 12.41 4.82 -11.23
CA GLU A 38 13.49 5.80 -11.02
C GLU A 38 12.95 7.24 -11.11
N SER A 39 12.21 7.57 -12.15
CA SER A 39 11.64 8.90 -12.38
C SER A 39 10.64 9.29 -11.29
N ILE A 40 9.77 8.36 -10.87
CA ILE A 40 8.84 8.57 -9.76
C ILE A 40 9.60 8.87 -8.47
N SER A 41 10.64 8.10 -8.18
CA SER A 41 11.46 8.28 -6.97
C SER A 41 12.20 9.62 -6.99
N ALA A 42 12.78 10.00 -8.13
CA ALA A 42 13.45 11.28 -8.33
C ALA A 42 12.50 12.47 -8.14
N THR A 43 11.26 12.36 -8.62
CA THR A 43 10.23 13.40 -8.44
C THR A 43 9.94 13.65 -6.96
N HIS A 44 9.90 12.59 -6.14
CA HIS A 44 9.69 12.71 -4.69
C HIS A 44 10.95 13.15 -3.92
N MET A 45 12.06 13.34 -4.61
CA MET A 45 13.30 13.95 -4.08
C MET A 45 13.51 15.38 -4.58
N ALA A 46 12.51 15.98 -5.25
CA ALA A 46 12.62 17.31 -5.85
C ALA A 46 12.86 18.46 -4.85
N PHE A 47 12.61 18.22 -3.55
CA PHE A 47 12.93 19.16 -2.47
C PHE A 47 14.43 19.21 -2.13
N LEU A 48 15.23 18.28 -2.64
CA LEU A 48 16.67 18.26 -2.49
C LEU A 48 17.34 18.98 -3.65
N ASP A 49 18.48 19.61 -3.36
CA ASP A 49 19.37 20.14 -4.38
C ASP A 49 19.87 19.01 -5.31
N ASP A 50 20.12 19.31 -6.58
CA ASP A 50 20.54 18.30 -7.55
C ASP A 50 21.82 17.55 -7.13
N ASP A 51 22.75 18.23 -6.46
CA ASP A 51 23.97 17.62 -5.93
C ASP A 51 23.71 16.54 -4.88
N LYS A 52 22.63 16.67 -4.13
CA LYS A 52 22.20 15.69 -3.12
C LYS A 52 21.29 14.62 -3.71
N LYS A 53 20.43 14.99 -4.66
CA LYS A 53 19.47 14.10 -5.29
C LYS A 53 20.15 13.05 -6.16
N ALA A 54 21.09 13.44 -7.02
CA ALA A 54 21.75 12.54 -7.97
C ALA A 54 22.43 11.32 -7.30
N PRO A 55 23.18 11.47 -6.21
CA PRO A 55 23.77 10.33 -5.49
C PRO A 55 22.72 9.39 -4.91
N LEU A 56 21.59 9.92 -4.39
CA LEU A 56 20.53 9.12 -3.79
C LEU A 56 19.76 8.32 -4.81
N VAL A 57 19.47 8.90 -5.98
CA VAL A 57 18.85 8.19 -7.10
C VAL A 57 19.78 7.07 -7.59
N ARG A 58 21.07 7.35 -7.71
CA ARG A 58 22.07 6.35 -8.09
C ARG A 58 22.15 5.22 -7.07
N GLU A 59 22.17 5.52 -5.77
CA GLU A 59 22.13 4.51 -4.71
C GLU A 59 20.90 3.62 -4.80
N LEU A 60 19.73 4.21 -5.06
CA LEU A 60 18.48 3.46 -5.26
C LEU A 60 18.61 2.50 -6.43
N MET A 61 19.10 2.98 -7.58
CA MET A 61 19.24 2.14 -8.78
C MET A 61 20.28 1.04 -8.59
N GLN A 62 21.38 1.32 -7.92
CA GLN A 62 22.38 0.30 -7.56
C GLN A 62 21.79 -0.78 -6.66
N TYR A 63 20.96 -0.39 -5.68
CA TYR A 63 20.26 -1.34 -4.80
C TYR A 63 19.28 -2.22 -5.58
N LEU A 64 18.45 -1.63 -6.44
CA LEU A 64 17.47 -2.36 -7.23
C LEU A 64 18.13 -3.32 -8.26
N ASN A 65 19.31 -2.97 -8.75
CA ASN A 65 20.11 -3.79 -9.66
C ASN A 65 21.10 -4.74 -8.96
N SER A 66 21.17 -4.69 -7.63
CA SER A 66 22.09 -5.54 -6.86
C SER A 66 21.77 -7.03 -7.03
N GLU A 67 22.75 -7.88 -6.76
CA GLU A 67 22.57 -9.35 -6.81
C GLU A 67 21.49 -9.86 -5.84
N GLU A 68 21.26 -9.11 -4.77
CA GLU A 68 20.30 -9.44 -3.72
C GLU A 68 18.84 -9.16 -4.14
N VAL A 69 18.59 -8.08 -4.87
CA VAL A 69 17.24 -7.62 -5.26
C VAL A 69 16.91 -7.98 -6.70
N ARG A 70 17.81 -7.75 -7.64
CA ARG A 70 17.72 -8.11 -9.06
C ARG A 70 16.39 -7.74 -9.73
N VAL A 71 15.99 -6.49 -9.63
CA VAL A 71 14.81 -6.01 -10.37
C VAL A 71 15.15 -5.90 -11.85
N PRO A 72 14.46 -6.61 -12.75
CA PRO A 72 14.67 -6.46 -14.19
C PRO A 72 14.38 -5.04 -14.67
N SER A 73 15.01 -4.62 -15.77
CA SER A 73 14.74 -3.32 -16.41
C SER A 73 13.28 -3.16 -16.84
N GLU A 74 12.64 -4.27 -17.16
CA GLU A 74 11.22 -4.38 -17.50
C GLU A 74 10.66 -5.68 -16.92
N PHE A 75 9.47 -5.63 -16.33
CA PHE A 75 8.85 -6.81 -15.72
C PHE A 75 7.32 -6.79 -15.84
N VAL A 76 6.75 -7.98 -15.91
CA VAL A 76 5.30 -8.18 -15.94
C VAL A 76 4.74 -8.03 -14.53
N ILE A 77 3.63 -7.31 -14.41
CA ILE A 77 2.96 -7.07 -13.15
C ILE A 77 2.00 -8.22 -12.84
N ASN A 78 2.17 -8.82 -11.68
CA ASN A 78 1.28 -9.87 -11.19
C ASN A 78 0.20 -9.24 -10.29
N LYS A 79 -1.07 -9.49 -10.62
CA LYS A 79 -2.22 -8.93 -9.87
C LYS A 79 -2.20 -9.32 -8.40
N THR A 80 -1.95 -10.58 -8.08
CA THR A 80 -1.92 -11.06 -6.69
C THR A 80 -0.83 -10.36 -5.88
N SER A 81 0.34 -10.15 -6.48
CA SER A 81 1.43 -9.40 -5.84
C SER A 81 1.07 -7.93 -5.65
N LEU A 82 0.42 -7.32 -6.62
CA LEU A 82 -0.06 -5.93 -6.54
C LEU A 82 -1.10 -5.76 -5.43
N ASP A 83 -2.07 -6.67 -5.33
CA ASP A 83 -3.08 -6.66 -4.27
C ASP A 83 -2.45 -6.80 -2.88
N LYS A 84 -1.43 -7.64 -2.72
CA LYS A 84 -0.67 -7.76 -1.47
C LYS A 84 0.11 -6.50 -1.09
N LEU A 85 0.60 -5.76 -2.07
CA LEU A 85 1.27 -4.48 -1.83
C LEU A 85 0.30 -3.41 -1.34
N ARG A 86 -0.92 -3.42 -1.87
CA ARG A 86 -1.96 -2.43 -1.61
C ARG A 86 -2.76 -2.73 -0.36
N ASN A 87 -3.09 -4.00 -0.11
CA ASN A 87 -4.10 -4.41 0.86
C ASN A 87 -3.49 -5.14 2.06
N VAL A 88 -4.18 -5.05 3.19
CA VAL A 88 -4.04 -5.99 4.30
C VAL A 88 -5.01 -7.14 4.05
N ILE A 89 -4.47 -8.34 3.89
CA ILE A 89 -5.24 -9.54 3.57
C ILE A 89 -4.97 -10.59 4.64
N PHE A 90 -6.04 -11.10 5.25
CA PHE A 90 -5.99 -12.22 6.18
C PHE A 90 -7.18 -13.15 5.97
N LYS A 91 -6.92 -14.45 6.01
CA LYS A 91 -7.94 -15.47 5.86
C LYS A 91 -7.82 -16.47 7.02
N ALA A 92 -8.87 -16.56 7.83
CA ALA A 92 -9.06 -17.60 8.82
C ALA A 92 -10.14 -18.59 8.35
N ASP A 93 -10.34 -19.69 9.08
CA ASP A 93 -11.34 -20.70 8.71
C ASP A 93 -12.78 -20.16 8.76
N GLN A 94 -13.08 -19.25 9.69
CA GLN A 94 -14.43 -18.75 9.93
C GLN A 94 -14.66 -17.32 9.46
N TYR A 95 -13.61 -16.55 9.18
CA TYR A 95 -13.69 -15.18 8.70
C TYR A 95 -12.45 -14.79 7.90
N SER A 96 -12.59 -13.76 7.10
CA SER A 96 -11.48 -13.14 6.39
C SER A 96 -11.67 -11.64 6.32
N PHE A 97 -10.58 -10.91 6.13
CA PHE A 97 -10.65 -9.50 5.79
C PHE A 97 -9.66 -9.15 4.69
N ASN A 98 -10.04 -8.18 3.89
CA ASN A 98 -9.23 -7.61 2.84
C ASN A 98 -9.61 -6.12 2.72
N PHE A 99 -8.67 -5.23 2.98
CA PHE A 99 -8.91 -3.79 2.88
C PHE A 99 -7.63 -3.05 2.47
N ASP A 100 -7.81 -1.87 1.90
CA ASP A 100 -6.73 -0.98 1.50
C ASP A 100 -5.95 -0.49 2.72
N LYS A 101 -4.62 -0.57 2.67
CA LYS A 101 -3.73 -0.10 3.74
C LYS A 101 -3.92 1.38 4.07
N ASP A 102 -4.35 2.19 3.10
CA ASP A 102 -4.58 3.63 3.30
C ASP A 102 -5.77 3.92 4.22
N LEU A 103 -6.67 2.95 4.43
CA LEU A 103 -7.79 3.06 5.36
C LEU A 103 -7.39 2.76 6.81
N LEU A 104 -6.23 2.11 7.01
CA LEU A 104 -5.77 1.67 8.31
C LEU A 104 -5.09 2.81 9.08
N GLY A 105 -5.45 2.96 10.34
CA GLY A 105 -4.85 3.92 11.25
C GLY A 105 -4.82 3.42 12.68
N ILE A 106 -4.09 4.14 13.52
CA ILE A 106 -3.91 3.84 14.95
C ILE A 106 -4.66 4.81 15.87
N THR A 107 -5.51 5.66 15.29
CA THR A 107 -6.37 6.60 16.02
C THR A 107 -7.83 6.20 15.86
N THR A 108 -8.65 6.50 16.86
CA THR A 108 -10.06 6.09 16.93
C THR A 108 -10.94 6.65 15.82
N ASP A 109 -10.50 7.70 15.14
CA ASP A 109 -11.18 8.33 14.01
C ASP A 109 -10.81 7.73 12.64
N ALA A 110 -9.82 6.83 12.59
CA ALA A 110 -9.46 6.13 11.36
C ALA A 110 -10.64 5.32 10.80
N THR A 111 -10.73 5.21 9.50
CA THR A 111 -11.78 4.40 8.84
C THR A 111 -11.70 2.94 9.30
N ILE A 112 -10.49 2.40 9.39
CA ILE A 112 -10.21 1.11 10.01
C ILE A 112 -9.19 1.35 11.11
N PHE A 113 -9.63 1.23 12.36
CA PHE A 113 -8.82 1.51 13.54
C PHE A 113 -8.23 0.22 14.11
N TYR A 114 -6.91 0.19 14.25
CA TYR A 114 -6.21 -0.87 14.96
C TYR A 114 -5.81 -0.40 16.35
N ASP A 115 -6.36 -1.05 17.37
CA ASP A 115 -5.98 -0.89 18.76
C ASP A 115 -4.86 -1.87 19.11
N ALA A 116 -3.62 -1.35 19.13
CA ALA A 116 -2.43 -2.16 19.40
C ALA A 116 -2.37 -2.67 20.86
N GLU A 117 -3.01 -1.99 21.79
CA GLU A 117 -3.04 -2.38 23.20
C GLU A 117 -3.88 -3.64 23.43
N HIS A 118 -5.03 -3.74 22.76
CA HIS A 118 -5.98 -4.84 22.91
C HIS A 118 -5.98 -5.81 21.71
N GLY A 119 -5.29 -5.50 20.64
CA GLY A 119 -5.27 -6.32 19.42
C GLY A 119 -6.59 -6.33 18.66
N ASN A 120 -7.36 -5.25 18.74
CA ASN A 120 -8.68 -5.15 18.12
C ASN A 120 -8.63 -4.36 16.81
N LEU A 121 -9.49 -4.75 15.88
CA LEU A 121 -9.70 -4.05 14.62
C LEU A 121 -11.15 -3.56 14.56
N THR A 122 -11.34 -2.26 14.37
CA THR A 122 -12.65 -1.62 14.30
C THR A 122 -12.86 -0.96 12.95
N PHE A 123 -13.96 -1.30 12.30
CA PHE A 123 -14.40 -0.69 11.05
C PHE A 123 -15.37 0.44 11.37
N ASN A 124 -14.92 1.68 11.22
CA ASN A 124 -15.74 2.86 11.40
C ASN A 124 -16.45 3.24 10.11
N ARG A 125 -17.60 3.89 10.23
CA ARG A 125 -18.35 4.43 9.09
C ARG A 125 -18.66 3.38 8.02
N LEU A 126 -19.17 2.23 8.44
CA LEU A 126 -19.59 1.19 7.52
C LEU A 126 -20.63 1.74 6.52
N PRO A 127 -20.53 1.38 5.24
CA PRO A 127 -21.56 1.68 4.25
C PRO A 127 -22.93 1.13 4.69
N ILE A 128 -24.00 1.82 4.31
CA ILE A 128 -25.38 1.44 4.66
C ILE A 128 -25.69 -0.02 4.26
N GLU A 129 -25.19 -0.44 3.11
CA GLU A 129 -25.36 -1.82 2.63
C GLU A 129 -24.68 -2.85 3.53
N ALA A 130 -23.48 -2.55 4.05
CA ALA A 130 -22.78 -3.42 5.00
C ALA A 130 -23.53 -3.48 6.33
N GLN A 131 -24.00 -2.34 6.84
CA GLN A 131 -24.80 -2.26 8.05
C GLN A 131 -26.11 -3.07 7.93
N LYS A 132 -26.77 -3.00 6.76
CA LYS A 132 -27.98 -3.77 6.48
C LYS A 132 -27.72 -5.26 6.56
N LYS A 133 -26.68 -5.76 5.90
CA LYS A 133 -26.31 -7.19 5.94
C LYS A 133 -26.04 -7.68 7.37
N ILE A 134 -25.36 -6.87 8.17
CA ILE A 134 -25.07 -7.21 9.58
C ILE A 134 -26.38 -7.25 10.37
N LYS A 135 -27.26 -6.24 10.23
CA LYS A 135 -28.54 -6.18 10.92
C LYS A 135 -29.45 -7.35 10.53
N ASP A 136 -29.50 -7.70 9.27
CA ASP A 136 -30.29 -8.83 8.78
C ASP A 136 -29.81 -10.15 9.39
N ALA A 137 -28.48 -10.37 9.44
CA ALA A 137 -27.89 -11.53 10.10
C ALA A 137 -28.22 -11.58 11.60
N LEU A 138 -28.15 -10.45 12.29
CA LEU A 138 -28.49 -10.36 13.73
C LEU A 138 -29.98 -10.67 13.99
N LYS A 139 -30.86 -10.26 13.09
CA LYS A 139 -32.30 -10.60 13.16
C LYS A 139 -32.54 -12.09 12.97
N GLU A 140 -31.88 -12.70 11.97
CA GLU A 140 -31.95 -14.16 11.74
C GLU A 140 -31.49 -14.95 12.97
N MET A 141 -30.50 -14.42 13.70
CA MET A 141 -29.98 -15.01 14.95
C MET A 141 -30.81 -14.65 16.19
N ASN A 142 -31.89 -13.88 16.06
CA ASN A 142 -32.71 -13.34 17.17
C ASN A 142 -31.93 -12.47 18.19
N LEU A 143 -30.87 -11.80 17.75
CA LEU A 143 -30.05 -10.91 18.56
C LEU A 143 -30.44 -9.44 18.41
N LEU A 144 -31.26 -9.12 17.43
CA LEU A 144 -31.77 -7.77 17.15
C LEU A 144 -33.25 -7.87 16.74
N ASN A 145 -34.06 -6.95 17.27
CA ASN A 145 -35.50 -6.85 16.93
C ASN A 145 -35.73 -6.18 15.57
#